data_90875a5cf360f4b57012e53db784fdf5
#
_entry.id   90875a5cf360f4b57012e53db784fdf5
#
_cell.length_a   1.000
_cell.length_b   1.000
_cell.length_c   1.000
_cell.angle_alpha   90.00
_cell.angle_beta   90.00
_cell.angle_gamma   90.00
#
_symmetry.space_group_name_H-M   'P 1'
#
loop_
_entity.id
_entity.type
_entity.pdbx_description
1 polymer ?
#
loop_
_entity_poly.entity_id
_entity_poly.type
_entity_poly.pdbx_seq_one_letter_code
_entity_poly.pdbx_strand_id
1 'polypeptide(L)'
;MLTNLRLKMMLMITYLSHWDWILYKSRKDLVKYIKSEEIHAMFPNGDYVKELESIYKGVTPWEIDRNKVLDVKAILSLRNHLKNVTSKFHCFTLKTGILFSLASLFLKNKNKAILSITGLGYLFTSSSKAKLLRFLMKPFMSYLFNSSFDTIIFQNKSDEKIFVNFSNFTNQTVIIRSSGIESVNFKKKESPSNSSAKKKVILVSRLLYDKGIMDYLKVINKVNPTNFDFYLAGERDAGNPKNITEEDMRLILNEKKLTYLGKIDVEKELSRFDISLVMSSHEGFSRILLESLYVGLYCIAYKIQ
;
A
#
# COMPACT_ATOMS: atom_id res chain seq x y z
N MET A 1 34.65 -10.31 -39.68
CA MET A 1 34.62 -10.45 -38.22
C MET A 1 33.87 -9.24 -37.68
N LEU A 2 32.55 -9.26 -37.74
CA LEU A 2 31.67 -8.23 -37.21
C LEU A 2 31.12 -8.78 -35.90
N THR A 3 31.85 -8.52 -34.82
CA THR A 3 31.53 -8.90 -33.47
C THR A 3 30.29 -8.12 -32.97
N ASN A 4 29.32 -8.87 -32.61
CA ASN A 4 28.07 -8.50 -31.91
C ASN A 4 28.30 -7.50 -30.78
N LEU A 5 28.28 -6.23 -31.04
CA LEU A 5 27.96 -5.19 -30.06
C LEU A 5 26.42 -5.04 -30.00
N ARG A 6 25.74 -6.05 -29.50
CA ARG A 6 24.46 -5.79 -28.83
C ARG A 6 24.81 -5.00 -27.55
N LEU A 7 24.89 -3.69 -27.70
CA LEU A 7 24.67 -2.81 -26.54
C LEU A 7 23.38 -3.30 -25.90
N LYS A 8 23.51 -3.94 -24.75
CA LYS A 8 22.40 -4.25 -23.86
C LYS A 8 21.88 -2.89 -23.46
N MET A 9 20.91 -2.35 -24.21
CA MET A 9 20.19 -1.15 -23.77
C MET A 9 19.68 -1.50 -22.38
N MET A 10 20.25 -0.88 -21.34
CA MET A 10 19.72 -1.00 -20.00
C MET A 10 18.27 -0.53 -20.05
N LEU A 11 17.37 -1.43 -19.75
CA LEU A 11 15.94 -1.12 -19.76
C LEU A 11 15.66 -0.20 -18.55
N MET A 12 15.34 1.05 -18.82
CA MET A 12 14.92 1.97 -17.78
C MET A 12 13.54 1.56 -17.26
N ILE A 13 13.41 1.37 -15.94
CA ILE A 13 12.15 1.08 -15.28
C ILE A 13 11.72 2.31 -14.49
N THR A 14 10.49 2.75 -14.67
CA THR A 14 9.91 3.87 -13.87
C THR A 14 8.84 3.35 -12.93
N TYR A 15 9.09 3.49 -11.64
CA TYR A 15 8.10 3.24 -10.59
C TYR A 15 7.16 4.44 -10.50
N LEU A 16 5.88 4.22 -10.78
CA LEU A 16 4.85 5.25 -10.77
C LEU A 16 3.89 5.06 -9.59
N SER A 17 3.75 6.08 -8.75
CA SER A 17 2.82 6.07 -7.62
C SER A 17 2.12 7.41 -7.44
N HIS A 18 0.85 7.37 -7.03
CA HIS A 18 0.08 8.56 -6.66
C HIS A 18 0.37 9.05 -5.22
N TRP A 19 1.31 8.43 -4.52
CA TRP A 19 1.72 8.78 -3.17
C TRP A 19 3.16 8.31 -2.89
N ASP A 20 4.04 9.22 -2.48
CA ASP A 20 5.44 8.97 -2.13
C ASP A 20 5.60 7.92 -1.03
N TRP A 21 4.72 7.96 -0.02
CA TRP A 21 4.68 7.00 1.09
C TRP A 21 4.65 5.53 0.62
N ILE A 22 3.94 5.22 -0.48
CA ILE A 22 3.85 3.85 -1.00
C ILE A 22 5.22 3.37 -1.48
N LEU A 23 5.97 4.22 -2.18
CA LEU A 23 7.31 3.89 -2.64
C LEU A 23 8.28 3.76 -1.47
N TYR A 24 8.23 4.69 -0.52
CA TYR A 24 9.09 4.68 0.65
C TYR A 24 8.84 3.48 1.56
N LYS A 25 7.59 3.22 1.95
CA LYS A 25 7.28 2.15 2.91
C LYS A 25 7.25 0.75 2.30
N SER A 26 6.98 0.61 1.01
CA SER A 26 6.71 -0.71 0.44
C SER A 26 7.61 -1.09 -0.73
N ARG A 27 8.39 -0.16 -1.30
CA ARG A 27 9.14 -0.40 -2.55
C ARG A 27 10.61 -0.02 -2.49
N LYS A 28 11.03 0.82 -1.53
CA LYS A 28 12.42 1.28 -1.41
C LYS A 28 13.42 0.13 -1.37
N ASP A 29 13.10 -0.92 -0.61
CA ASP A 29 14.03 -2.04 -0.42
C ASP A 29 14.14 -2.95 -1.65
N LEU A 30 13.12 -2.99 -2.51
CA LEU A 30 13.15 -3.78 -3.75
C LEU A 30 14.22 -3.29 -4.73
N VAL A 31 14.50 -1.99 -4.74
CA VAL A 31 15.51 -1.38 -5.62
C VAL A 31 16.88 -2.01 -5.43
N LYS A 32 17.23 -2.40 -4.19
CA LYS A 32 18.51 -3.03 -3.85
C LYS A 32 18.72 -4.40 -4.54
N TYR A 33 17.63 -5.08 -4.86
CA TYR A 33 17.67 -6.44 -5.44
C TYR A 33 17.60 -6.45 -6.97
N ILE A 34 17.31 -5.31 -7.60
CA ILE A 34 17.24 -5.19 -9.05
C ILE A 34 18.60 -4.65 -9.56
N LYS A 35 19.51 -5.58 -9.88
CA LYS A 35 20.91 -5.26 -10.16
C LYS A 35 21.23 -4.83 -11.60
N SER A 36 20.31 -5.08 -12.55
CA SER A 36 20.58 -4.93 -13.98
C SER A 36 19.90 -3.74 -14.63
N GLU A 37 19.08 -2.99 -13.88
CA GLU A 37 18.21 -1.96 -14.41
C GLU A 37 18.40 -0.62 -13.70
N GLU A 38 18.26 0.48 -14.43
CA GLU A 38 18.14 1.81 -13.82
C GLU A 38 16.69 2.04 -13.40
N ILE A 39 16.47 2.19 -12.10
CA ILE A 39 15.14 2.43 -11.56
C ILE A 39 14.97 3.91 -11.27
N HIS A 40 14.03 4.49 -11.99
CA HIS A 40 13.52 5.84 -11.77
C HIS A 40 12.20 5.79 -10.99
N ALA A 41 11.80 6.91 -10.42
CA ALA A 41 10.52 7.03 -9.74
C ALA A 41 9.78 8.30 -10.16
N MET A 42 8.45 8.19 -10.26
CA MET A 42 7.56 9.32 -10.53
C MET A 42 6.42 9.32 -9.51
N PHE A 43 6.36 10.38 -8.69
CA PHE A 43 5.42 10.48 -7.56
C PHE A 43 5.21 11.96 -7.17
N PRO A 44 4.13 12.30 -6.42
CA PRO A 44 3.92 13.65 -5.92
C PRO A 44 4.89 14.03 -4.82
N ASN A 45 5.19 15.32 -4.70
CA ASN A 45 5.93 15.85 -3.57
C ASN A 45 5.20 15.54 -2.26
N GLY A 46 5.93 15.02 -1.27
CA GLY A 46 5.43 14.62 0.03
C GLY A 46 6.55 14.55 1.06
N ASP A 47 6.31 13.83 2.15
CA ASP A 47 7.23 13.80 3.31
C ASP A 47 8.51 13.01 3.07
N TYR A 48 8.55 12.16 2.02
CA TYR A 48 9.64 11.20 1.78
C TYR A 48 10.45 11.47 0.52
N VAL A 49 10.35 12.67 -0.05
CA VAL A 49 11.03 13.03 -1.31
C VAL A 49 12.54 12.88 -1.19
N LYS A 50 13.14 13.47 -0.14
CA LYS A 50 14.61 13.44 0.06
C LYS A 50 15.16 12.03 0.19
N GLU A 51 14.47 11.17 0.94
CA GLU A 51 14.86 9.77 1.10
C GLU A 51 14.73 9.00 -0.22
N LEU A 52 13.67 9.25 -0.98
CA LEU A 52 13.45 8.59 -2.27
C LEU A 52 14.46 9.06 -3.33
N GLU A 53 14.85 10.34 -3.32
CA GLU A 53 15.92 10.86 -4.20
C GLU A 53 17.27 10.19 -3.96
N SER A 54 17.55 9.75 -2.73
CA SER A 54 18.76 8.98 -2.41
C SER A 54 18.75 7.52 -2.86
N ILE A 55 17.56 6.96 -3.16
CA ILE A 55 17.36 5.55 -3.49
C ILE A 55 17.23 5.31 -4.99
N TYR A 56 16.46 6.18 -5.67
CA TYR A 56 16.19 6.05 -7.09
C TYR A 56 17.22 6.80 -7.93
N LYS A 57 17.57 6.25 -9.10
CA LYS A 57 18.54 6.86 -10.02
C LYS A 57 18.09 8.22 -10.56
N GLY A 58 16.79 8.42 -10.66
CA GLY A 58 16.17 9.68 -11.02
C GLY A 58 14.74 9.77 -10.49
N VAL A 59 14.35 10.96 -10.10
CA VAL A 59 13.01 11.25 -9.57
C VAL A 59 12.35 12.32 -10.43
N THR A 60 11.10 12.07 -10.79
CA THR A 60 10.25 13.01 -11.54
C THR A 60 9.05 13.38 -10.67
N PRO A 61 8.85 14.65 -10.31
CA PRO A 61 7.65 15.08 -9.61
C PRO A 61 6.40 14.85 -10.48
N TRP A 62 5.33 14.36 -9.85
CA TRP A 62 4.03 14.19 -10.50
C TRP A 62 2.96 14.96 -9.74
N GLU A 63 2.51 16.06 -10.30
CA GLU A 63 1.44 16.87 -9.71
C GLU A 63 0.12 16.11 -9.75
N ILE A 64 -0.28 15.56 -8.63
CA ILE A 64 -1.54 14.83 -8.47
C ILE A 64 -2.22 15.15 -7.13
N ASP A 65 -3.51 15.40 -7.17
CA ASP A 65 -4.35 15.50 -5.98
C ASP A 65 -4.83 14.11 -5.56
N ARG A 66 -4.35 13.66 -4.39
CA ARG A 66 -4.70 12.35 -3.82
C ARG A 66 -6.19 12.19 -3.53
N ASN A 67 -6.90 13.26 -3.25
CA ASN A 67 -8.30 13.25 -2.83
C ASN A 67 -9.26 13.19 -4.02
N LYS A 68 -8.81 13.56 -5.21
CA LYS A 68 -9.64 13.46 -6.44
C LYS A 68 -9.68 12.02 -6.93
N VAL A 69 -10.86 11.54 -7.28
CA VAL A 69 -11.05 10.22 -7.92
C VAL A 69 -10.37 10.19 -9.29
N LEU A 70 -10.59 11.21 -10.09
CA LEU A 70 -9.95 11.46 -11.39
C LEU A 70 -9.34 12.85 -11.36
N ASP A 71 -8.07 12.96 -11.65
CA ASP A 71 -7.34 14.22 -11.76
C ASP A 71 -6.89 14.41 -13.20
N VAL A 72 -7.63 15.25 -13.94
CA VAL A 72 -7.37 15.51 -15.37
C VAL A 72 -6.01 16.16 -15.58
N LYS A 73 -5.57 17.06 -14.69
CA LYS A 73 -4.24 17.69 -14.78
C LYS A 73 -3.14 16.64 -14.65
N ALA A 74 -3.27 15.73 -13.67
CA ALA A 74 -2.32 14.63 -13.48
C ALA A 74 -2.30 13.69 -14.69
N ILE A 75 -3.45 13.40 -15.33
CA ILE A 75 -3.51 12.58 -16.54
C ILE A 75 -2.77 13.26 -17.69
N LEU A 76 -2.99 14.55 -17.91
CA LEU A 76 -2.34 15.31 -18.99
C LEU A 76 -0.83 15.45 -18.77
N SER A 77 -0.40 15.73 -17.55
CA SER A 77 1.02 15.77 -17.15
C SER A 77 1.69 14.42 -17.42
N LEU A 78 1.10 13.33 -16.93
CA LEU A 78 1.60 11.98 -17.17
C LEU A 78 1.63 11.64 -18.67
N ARG A 79 0.59 12.01 -19.44
CA ARG A 79 0.56 11.80 -20.88
C ARG A 79 1.71 12.52 -21.60
N ASN A 80 2.02 13.75 -21.23
CA ASN A 80 3.15 14.49 -21.80
C ASN A 80 4.49 13.81 -21.46
N HIS A 81 4.66 13.31 -20.24
CA HIS A 81 5.83 12.54 -19.84
C HIS A 81 5.97 11.25 -20.68
N LEU A 82 4.88 10.48 -20.82
CA LEU A 82 4.86 9.24 -21.60
C LEU A 82 5.21 9.39 -23.09
N LYS A 83 5.00 10.56 -23.68
CA LYS A 83 5.38 10.86 -25.06
C LYS A 83 6.89 10.98 -25.25
N ASN A 84 7.61 11.41 -24.21
CA ASN A 84 9.00 11.84 -24.29
C ASN A 84 9.97 10.83 -23.63
N VAL A 85 9.46 9.81 -22.93
CA VAL A 85 10.29 8.88 -22.19
C VAL A 85 10.04 7.45 -22.66
N THR A 86 11.13 6.76 -23.03
CA THR A 86 11.10 5.32 -23.30
C THR A 86 11.50 4.57 -22.04
N SER A 87 10.52 4.12 -21.29
CA SER A 87 10.70 3.39 -20.02
C SER A 87 9.64 2.31 -19.90
N LYS A 88 9.93 1.22 -19.18
CA LYS A 88 8.91 0.29 -18.75
C LYS A 88 8.34 0.78 -17.41
N PHE A 89 7.05 1.08 -17.38
CA PHE A 89 6.40 1.57 -16.16
C PHE A 89 5.95 0.41 -15.28
N HIS A 90 6.15 0.56 -13.97
CA HIS A 90 5.55 -0.26 -12.95
C HIS A 90 4.66 0.63 -12.06
N CYS A 91 3.37 0.53 -12.25
CA CYS A 91 2.37 1.32 -11.54
C CYS A 91 1.99 0.66 -10.22
N PHE A 92 1.87 1.44 -9.15
CA PHE A 92 1.47 0.94 -7.83
C PHE A 92 0.11 1.51 -7.43
N THR A 93 -0.81 0.63 -7.07
CA THR A 93 -2.22 0.83 -6.73
C THR A 93 -3.16 0.96 -7.92
N LEU A 94 -4.41 0.59 -7.68
CA LEU A 94 -5.47 0.67 -8.69
C LEU A 94 -5.69 2.10 -9.19
N LYS A 95 -5.62 3.12 -8.31
CA LYS A 95 -5.76 4.54 -8.71
C LYS A 95 -4.69 4.92 -9.73
N THR A 96 -3.44 4.60 -9.46
CA THR A 96 -2.32 4.87 -10.38
C THR A 96 -2.51 4.14 -11.71
N GLY A 97 -2.99 2.89 -11.66
CA GLY A 97 -3.30 2.10 -12.86
C GLY A 97 -4.37 2.75 -13.74
N ILE A 98 -5.44 3.24 -13.15
CA ILE A 98 -6.52 3.95 -13.89
C ILE A 98 -5.96 5.21 -14.56
N LEU A 99 -5.22 6.05 -13.82
CA LEU A 99 -4.66 7.29 -14.35
C LEU A 99 -3.64 7.02 -15.46
N PHE A 100 -2.79 5.99 -15.29
CA PHE A 100 -1.84 5.55 -16.32
C PHE A 100 -2.56 5.07 -17.58
N SER A 101 -3.60 4.26 -17.45
CA SER A 101 -4.39 3.76 -18.58
C SER A 101 -4.99 4.91 -19.38
N LEU A 102 -5.58 5.91 -18.69
CA LEU A 102 -6.15 7.10 -19.34
C LEU A 102 -5.08 7.96 -19.99
N ALA A 103 -3.95 8.18 -19.34
CA ALA A 103 -2.84 8.97 -19.89
C ALA A 103 -2.20 8.31 -21.11
N SER A 104 -2.10 6.99 -21.12
CA SER A 104 -1.50 6.21 -22.21
C SER A 104 -2.45 5.92 -23.36
N LEU A 105 -3.72 6.29 -23.26
CA LEU A 105 -4.74 6.03 -24.28
C LEU A 105 -4.34 6.68 -25.62
N PHE A 106 -4.42 5.90 -26.71
CA PHE A 106 -4.07 6.34 -28.08
C PHE A 106 -2.63 6.81 -28.29
N LEU A 107 -1.69 6.51 -27.39
CA LEU A 107 -0.27 6.69 -27.66
C LEU A 107 0.23 5.57 -28.58
N LYS A 108 0.85 5.93 -29.73
CA LYS A 108 1.25 4.97 -30.77
C LYS A 108 2.40 4.01 -30.33
N ASN A 109 3.37 4.52 -29.59
CA ASN A 109 4.60 3.80 -29.24
C ASN A 109 4.72 3.57 -27.71
N LYS A 110 3.68 2.98 -27.11
CA LYS A 110 3.73 2.69 -25.67
C LYS A 110 4.13 1.24 -25.43
N ASN A 111 5.10 1.03 -24.59
CA ASN A 111 5.28 -0.26 -23.94
C ASN A 111 4.15 -0.48 -22.92
N LYS A 112 3.57 -1.67 -22.91
CA LYS A 112 2.65 -2.02 -21.83
C LYS A 112 3.38 -2.02 -20.51
N ALA A 113 2.69 -1.57 -19.48
CA ALA A 113 3.21 -1.46 -18.12
C ALA A 113 2.90 -2.70 -17.27
N ILE A 114 3.52 -2.75 -16.10
CA ILE A 114 3.14 -3.66 -15.02
C ILE A 114 2.30 -2.86 -14.01
N LEU A 115 1.27 -3.48 -13.44
CA LEU A 115 0.47 -2.88 -12.38
C LEU A 115 0.49 -3.77 -11.13
N SER A 116 0.84 -3.22 -9.99
CA SER A 116 0.67 -3.87 -8.68
C SER A 116 -0.55 -3.33 -7.96
N ILE A 117 -1.56 -4.17 -7.77
CA ILE A 117 -2.76 -3.88 -6.96
C ILE A 117 -2.55 -4.42 -5.55
N THR A 118 -2.30 -3.52 -4.60
CA THR A 118 -2.03 -3.84 -3.19
C THR A 118 -3.30 -3.90 -2.34
N GLY A 119 -4.44 -3.82 -2.97
CA GLY A 119 -5.79 -3.84 -2.43
C GLY A 119 -6.72 -3.10 -3.39
N LEU A 120 -7.96 -3.52 -3.46
CA LEU A 120 -8.94 -2.98 -4.43
C LEU A 120 -9.42 -1.56 -4.08
N GLY A 121 -9.18 -1.12 -2.83
CA GLY A 121 -9.45 0.24 -2.38
C GLY A 121 -10.91 0.66 -2.42
N TYR A 122 -11.13 1.98 -2.42
CA TYR A 122 -12.48 2.57 -2.35
C TYR A 122 -13.43 2.11 -3.45
N LEU A 123 -12.93 1.92 -4.66
CA LEU A 123 -13.75 1.54 -5.81
C LEU A 123 -14.55 0.26 -5.55
N PHE A 124 -14.04 -0.68 -4.77
CA PHE A 124 -14.68 -1.96 -4.49
C PHE A 124 -15.40 -2.03 -3.13
N THR A 125 -15.59 -0.90 -2.46
CA THR A 125 -16.40 -0.84 -1.25
C THR A 125 -17.89 -1.01 -1.55
N SER A 126 -18.69 -1.25 -0.50
CA SER A 126 -20.14 -1.40 -0.58
C SER A 126 -20.90 -0.08 -0.72
N SER A 127 -20.22 1.09 -0.68
CA SER A 127 -20.88 2.40 -0.74
C SER A 127 -21.62 2.60 -2.07
N SER A 128 -22.76 3.30 -2.04
CA SER A 128 -23.58 3.57 -3.22
C SER A 128 -22.81 4.34 -4.30
N LYS A 129 -21.96 5.30 -3.88
CA LYS A 129 -21.08 6.05 -4.81
C LYS A 129 -20.07 5.14 -5.50
N ALA A 130 -19.44 4.20 -4.76
CA ALA A 130 -18.49 3.26 -5.34
C ALA A 130 -19.19 2.28 -6.31
N LYS A 131 -20.40 1.83 -5.97
CA LYS A 131 -21.22 0.97 -6.86
C LYS A 131 -21.56 1.68 -8.18
N LEU A 132 -22.02 2.91 -8.10
CA LEU A 132 -22.32 3.73 -9.30
C LEU A 132 -21.06 3.95 -10.14
N LEU A 133 -19.95 4.29 -9.51
CA LEU A 133 -18.68 4.49 -10.22
C LEU A 133 -18.22 3.21 -10.93
N ARG A 134 -18.30 2.05 -10.27
CA ARG A 134 -18.01 0.76 -10.92
C ARG A 134 -18.92 0.49 -12.12
N PHE A 135 -20.21 0.74 -11.97
CA PHE A 135 -21.17 0.55 -13.06
C PHE A 135 -20.81 1.39 -14.30
N LEU A 136 -20.51 2.66 -14.09
CA LEU A 136 -20.12 3.59 -15.16
C LEU A 136 -18.76 3.23 -15.79
N MET A 137 -17.80 2.76 -15.00
CA MET A 137 -16.46 2.43 -15.49
C MET A 137 -16.38 1.08 -16.17
N LYS A 138 -17.20 0.12 -15.76
CA LYS A 138 -17.13 -1.30 -16.21
C LYS A 138 -16.98 -1.47 -17.73
N PRO A 139 -17.77 -0.81 -18.61
CA PRO A 139 -17.67 -1.02 -20.06
C PRO A 139 -16.31 -0.63 -20.65
N PHE A 140 -15.59 0.27 -20.01
CA PHE A 140 -14.30 0.76 -20.51
C PHE A 140 -13.09 0.02 -19.89
N MET A 141 -13.29 -0.66 -18.76
CA MET A 141 -12.20 -1.26 -17.99
C MET A 141 -11.44 -2.33 -18.77
N SER A 142 -12.15 -3.16 -19.52
CA SER A 142 -11.52 -4.20 -20.34
C SER A 142 -10.52 -3.59 -21.33
N TYR A 143 -10.97 -2.62 -22.12
CA TYR A 143 -10.11 -1.96 -23.09
C TYR A 143 -8.94 -1.23 -22.43
N LEU A 144 -9.20 -0.43 -21.39
CA LEU A 144 -8.20 0.38 -20.68
C LEU A 144 -7.08 -0.49 -20.12
N PHE A 145 -7.44 -1.56 -19.41
CA PHE A 145 -6.43 -2.37 -18.72
C PHE A 145 -5.71 -3.34 -19.67
N ASN A 146 -6.41 -4.00 -20.57
CA ASN A 146 -5.77 -4.90 -21.54
C ASN A 146 -4.86 -4.17 -22.54
N SER A 147 -5.17 -2.91 -22.85
CA SER A 147 -4.31 -2.10 -23.71
C SER A 147 -3.10 -1.50 -23.00
N SER A 148 -3.16 -1.33 -21.68
CA SER A 148 -2.14 -0.60 -20.91
C SER A 148 -1.19 -1.49 -20.13
N PHE A 149 -1.63 -2.69 -19.72
CA PHE A 149 -0.83 -3.59 -18.90
C PHE A 149 -0.64 -4.94 -19.55
N ASP A 150 0.58 -5.46 -19.54
CA ASP A 150 0.89 -6.84 -19.89
C ASP A 150 0.75 -7.77 -18.67
N THR A 151 1.00 -7.26 -17.48
CA THR A 151 0.93 -8.03 -16.24
C THR A 151 0.29 -7.21 -15.12
N ILE A 152 -0.63 -7.85 -14.38
CA ILE A 152 -1.16 -7.30 -13.12
C ILE A 152 -0.76 -8.22 -11.96
N ILE A 153 -0.13 -7.63 -10.95
CA ILE A 153 0.30 -8.30 -9.73
C ILE A 153 -0.73 -8.02 -8.63
N PHE A 154 -1.26 -9.09 -8.03
CA PHE A 154 -2.15 -9.02 -6.88
C PHE A 154 -1.47 -9.59 -5.63
N GLN A 155 -1.95 -9.20 -4.45
CA GLN A 155 -1.44 -9.74 -3.19
C GLN A 155 -2.22 -10.97 -2.69
N ASN A 156 -3.43 -11.17 -3.19
CA ASN A 156 -4.26 -12.33 -2.86
C ASN A 156 -5.19 -12.73 -4.02
N LYS A 157 -5.67 -13.98 -3.97
CA LYS A 157 -6.55 -14.55 -5.00
C LYS A 157 -7.96 -13.96 -5.01
N SER A 158 -8.44 -13.44 -3.88
CA SER A 158 -9.77 -12.83 -3.79
C SER A 158 -9.81 -11.53 -4.59
N ASP A 159 -8.84 -10.64 -4.38
CA ASP A 159 -8.72 -9.38 -5.11
C ASP A 159 -8.51 -9.63 -6.62
N GLU A 160 -7.67 -10.60 -6.97
CA GLU A 160 -7.49 -11.02 -8.37
C GLU A 160 -8.83 -11.41 -9.00
N LYS A 161 -9.55 -12.35 -8.39
CA LYS A 161 -10.85 -12.85 -8.90
C LYS A 161 -11.87 -11.72 -9.06
N ILE A 162 -12.00 -10.86 -8.05
CA ILE A 162 -12.94 -9.73 -8.07
C ILE A 162 -12.57 -8.76 -9.20
N PHE A 163 -11.29 -8.42 -9.33
CA PHE A 163 -10.82 -7.46 -10.32
C PHE A 163 -10.94 -8.01 -11.75
N VAL A 164 -10.50 -9.24 -11.99
CA VAL A 164 -10.56 -9.89 -13.31
C VAL A 164 -12.02 -10.01 -13.78
N ASN A 165 -12.93 -10.43 -12.92
CA ASN A 165 -14.37 -10.51 -13.25
C ASN A 165 -14.99 -9.13 -13.52
N PHE A 166 -14.48 -8.08 -12.87
CA PHE A 166 -14.96 -6.72 -13.08
C PHE A 166 -14.43 -6.12 -14.38
N SER A 167 -13.14 -6.27 -14.64
CA SER A 167 -12.44 -5.60 -15.74
C SER A 167 -12.37 -6.43 -17.02
N ASN A 168 -12.73 -7.72 -16.98
CA ASN A 168 -12.48 -8.68 -18.07
C ASN A 168 -11.01 -8.63 -18.54
N PHE A 169 -10.06 -8.57 -17.59
CA PHE A 169 -8.64 -8.56 -17.89
C PHE A 169 -8.20 -9.95 -18.38
N THR A 170 -7.55 -10.00 -19.52
CA THR A 170 -7.17 -11.24 -20.22
C THR A 170 -5.67 -11.46 -20.34
N ASN A 171 -4.86 -10.42 -20.06
CA ASN A 171 -3.41 -10.57 -20.03
C ASN A 171 -2.97 -11.27 -18.72
N GLN A 172 -1.67 -11.33 -18.47
CA GLN A 172 -1.11 -12.10 -17.36
C GLN A 172 -1.48 -11.52 -16.00
N THR A 173 -1.87 -12.39 -15.06
CA THR A 173 -1.97 -12.08 -13.63
C THR A 173 -0.96 -12.89 -12.82
N VAL A 174 -0.44 -12.31 -11.74
CA VAL A 174 0.53 -12.95 -10.84
C VAL A 174 0.15 -12.65 -9.40
N ILE A 175 0.25 -13.65 -8.52
CA ILE A 175 0.09 -13.44 -7.07
C ILE A 175 1.46 -13.30 -6.41
N ILE A 176 1.72 -12.10 -5.86
CA ILE A 176 2.87 -11.82 -5.01
C ILE A 176 2.35 -11.27 -3.69
N ARG A 177 2.36 -12.08 -2.65
CA ARG A 177 1.65 -11.80 -1.39
C ARG A 177 2.14 -10.58 -0.62
N SER A 178 3.36 -10.11 -0.84
CA SER A 178 3.90 -8.91 -0.18
C SER A 178 5.13 -8.43 -0.92
N SER A 179 5.57 -7.20 -0.65
CA SER A 179 6.92 -6.73 -1.02
C SER A 179 7.99 -7.18 -0.01
N GLY A 180 7.61 -7.95 1.00
CA GLY A 180 8.52 -8.33 2.07
C GLY A 180 8.76 -7.20 3.08
N ILE A 181 9.68 -7.46 4.00
CA ILE A 181 10.24 -6.52 4.96
C ILE A 181 11.76 -6.62 4.93
N GLU A 182 12.46 -5.55 5.22
CA GLU A 182 13.91 -5.57 5.41
C GLU A 182 14.22 -6.00 6.85
N SER A 183 14.54 -7.27 6.99
CA SER A 183 14.64 -7.92 8.31
C SER A 183 15.73 -7.32 9.22
N VAL A 184 16.78 -6.76 8.63
CA VAL A 184 17.89 -6.15 9.41
C VAL A 184 17.48 -4.90 10.18
N ASN A 185 16.36 -4.28 9.81
CA ASN A 185 15.87 -3.09 10.48
C ASN A 185 15.10 -3.41 11.77
N PHE A 186 14.70 -4.66 11.98
CA PHE A 186 13.86 -5.05 13.10
C PHE A 186 14.68 -5.72 14.22
N LYS A 187 14.48 -5.27 15.46
CA LYS A 187 14.92 -6.00 16.64
C LYS A 187 13.95 -7.12 16.92
N LYS A 188 14.46 -8.36 17.03
CA LYS A 188 13.67 -9.47 17.54
C LYS A 188 13.35 -9.26 19.01
N LYS A 189 12.18 -9.72 19.42
CA LYS A 189 11.82 -9.74 20.83
C LYS A 189 12.73 -10.75 21.54
N GLU A 190 13.34 -10.32 22.62
CA GLU A 190 14.03 -11.21 23.54
C GLU A 190 12.99 -12.09 24.27
N SER A 191 13.35 -13.34 24.55
CA SER A 191 12.47 -14.28 25.27
C SER A 191 11.92 -13.62 26.53
N PRO A 192 10.66 -13.82 26.89
CA PRO A 192 10.05 -13.13 28.02
C PRO A 192 10.79 -13.46 29.32
N SER A 193 11.41 -12.46 29.91
CA SER A 193 11.86 -12.54 31.28
C SER A 193 10.64 -12.50 32.18
N ASN A 194 10.42 -13.55 32.97
CA ASN A 194 9.45 -13.69 34.07
C ASN A 194 7.97 -13.39 33.81
N SER A 195 7.14 -14.35 34.12
CA SER A 195 5.72 -14.53 33.82
C SER A 195 4.71 -13.65 34.61
N SER A 196 5.14 -12.70 35.42
CA SER A 196 4.24 -11.94 36.29
C SER A 196 3.82 -10.57 35.80
N ALA A 197 4.43 -10.05 34.75
CA ALA A 197 4.08 -8.74 34.18
C ALA A 197 2.87 -8.84 33.23
N LYS A 198 2.02 -7.80 33.23
CA LYS A 198 0.93 -7.67 32.27
C LYS A 198 1.45 -7.77 30.84
N LYS A 199 0.70 -8.46 29.97
CA LYS A 199 1.04 -8.57 28.55
C LYS A 199 0.66 -7.28 27.81
N LYS A 200 1.60 -6.74 27.04
CA LYS A 200 1.40 -5.53 26.23
C LYS A 200 0.80 -5.89 24.88
N VAL A 201 -0.44 -5.43 24.68
CA VAL A 201 -1.23 -5.66 23.44
C VAL A 201 -1.20 -4.41 22.59
N ILE A 202 -0.81 -4.52 21.33
CA ILE A 202 -0.79 -3.36 20.42
C ILE A 202 -1.63 -3.59 19.18
N LEU A 203 -2.35 -2.53 18.75
CA LEU A 203 -2.89 -2.41 17.42
C LEU A 203 -2.18 -1.26 16.70
N VAL A 204 -1.54 -1.55 15.58
CA VAL A 204 -0.83 -0.56 14.75
C VAL A 204 -1.52 -0.45 13.40
N SER A 205 -2.12 0.71 13.11
CA SER A 205 -2.74 0.98 11.81
C SER A 205 -3.04 2.47 11.64
N ARG A 206 -3.36 2.90 10.42
CA ARG A 206 -4.06 4.18 10.23
C ARG A 206 -5.40 4.15 10.98
N LEU A 207 -5.79 5.27 11.56
CA LEU A 207 -7.03 5.37 12.34
C LEU A 207 -8.25 5.45 11.40
N LEU A 208 -8.60 4.32 10.80
CA LEU A 208 -9.71 4.15 9.87
C LEU A 208 -10.70 3.12 10.43
N TYR A 209 -11.99 3.28 10.15
CA TYR A 209 -13.03 2.34 10.59
C TYR A 209 -12.78 0.91 10.12
N ASP A 210 -12.30 0.72 8.87
CA ASP A 210 -12.03 -0.61 8.32
C ASP A 210 -10.76 -1.28 8.89
N LYS A 211 -10.02 -0.57 9.74
CA LYS A 211 -8.89 -1.14 10.50
C LYS A 211 -9.31 -1.70 11.87
N GLY A 212 -10.59 -1.65 12.20
CA GLY A 212 -11.15 -2.25 13.39
C GLY A 212 -10.87 -1.48 14.69
N ILE A 213 -10.60 -0.17 14.61
CA ILE A 213 -10.29 0.66 15.78
C ILE A 213 -11.43 0.62 16.80
N MET A 214 -12.69 0.76 16.34
CA MET A 214 -13.86 0.74 17.23
C MET A 214 -14.11 -0.65 17.83
N ASP A 215 -13.76 -1.72 17.10
CA ASP A 215 -13.85 -3.06 17.64
C ASP A 215 -12.75 -3.33 18.68
N TYR A 216 -11.58 -2.73 18.50
CA TYR A 216 -10.53 -2.77 19.52
C TYR A 216 -10.97 -2.14 20.83
N LEU A 217 -11.64 -0.98 20.81
CA LEU A 217 -12.22 -0.37 22.00
C LEU A 217 -13.23 -1.31 22.70
N LYS A 218 -14.08 -2.00 21.93
CA LYS A 218 -15.01 -3.00 22.48
C LYS A 218 -14.28 -4.16 23.15
N VAL A 219 -13.17 -4.63 22.59
CA VAL A 219 -12.34 -5.71 23.17
C VAL A 219 -11.74 -5.25 24.50
N ILE A 220 -11.14 -4.05 24.54
CA ILE A 220 -10.53 -3.47 25.74
C ILE A 220 -11.53 -3.42 26.91
N ASN A 221 -12.79 -3.08 26.62
CA ASN A 221 -13.83 -2.98 27.63
C ASN A 221 -14.37 -4.34 28.13
N LYS A 222 -14.15 -5.41 27.35
CA LYS A 222 -14.60 -6.77 27.72
C LYS A 222 -13.51 -7.61 28.41
N VAL A 223 -12.25 -7.26 28.21
CA VAL A 223 -11.11 -8.03 28.75
C VAL A 223 -10.74 -7.53 30.15
N ASN A 224 -10.34 -8.46 31.02
CA ASN A 224 -9.89 -8.11 32.36
C ASN A 224 -8.58 -7.30 32.30
N PRO A 225 -8.55 -6.06 32.80
CA PRO A 225 -7.40 -5.17 32.72
C PRO A 225 -6.22 -5.56 33.61
N THR A 226 -6.39 -6.55 34.50
CA THR A 226 -5.31 -6.99 35.39
C THR A 226 -4.17 -7.72 34.64
N ASN A 227 -4.48 -8.32 33.49
CA ASN A 227 -3.54 -9.16 32.75
C ASN A 227 -2.94 -8.48 31.52
N PHE A 228 -3.52 -7.34 31.10
CA PHE A 228 -3.16 -6.70 29.82
C PHE A 228 -3.04 -5.18 29.95
N ASP A 229 -2.03 -4.63 29.27
CA ASP A 229 -1.93 -3.21 28.96
C ASP A 229 -2.17 -3.02 27.46
N PHE A 230 -3.08 -2.13 27.09
CA PHE A 230 -3.50 -1.93 25.71
C PHE A 230 -2.89 -0.67 25.09
N TYR A 231 -2.42 -0.79 23.86
CA TYR A 231 -1.77 0.28 23.11
C TYR A 231 -2.36 0.40 21.71
N LEU A 232 -2.54 1.63 21.25
CA LEU A 232 -2.95 1.96 19.89
C LEU A 232 -1.91 2.89 19.28
N ALA A 233 -1.40 2.52 18.09
CA ALA A 233 -0.47 3.36 17.34
C ALA A 233 -0.95 3.61 15.91
N GLY A 234 -0.74 4.85 15.45
CA GLY A 234 -1.08 5.31 14.12
C GLY A 234 -1.72 6.68 14.13
N GLU A 235 -1.94 7.22 12.95
CA GLU A 235 -2.51 8.55 12.72
C GLU A 235 -3.74 8.48 11.83
N ARG A 236 -4.53 9.54 11.88
CA ARG A 236 -5.63 9.74 10.92
C ARG A 236 -5.04 10.03 9.53
N ASP A 237 -5.71 9.57 8.49
CA ASP A 237 -5.30 9.78 7.10
C ASP A 237 -6.17 10.91 6.50
N ALA A 238 -5.63 12.13 6.51
CA ALA A 238 -6.36 13.31 6.05
C ALA A 238 -6.95 13.10 4.65
N GLY A 239 -8.23 13.43 4.49
CA GLY A 239 -8.98 13.26 3.24
C GLY A 239 -9.47 11.83 2.97
N ASN A 240 -9.14 10.85 3.81
CA ASN A 240 -9.67 9.50 3.66
C ASN A 240 -11.13 9.43 4.15
N PRO A 241 -12.09 9.00 3.33
CA PRO A 241 -13.50 8.96 3.73
C PRO A 241 -13.81 7.93 4.84
N LYS A 242 -12.87 7.04 5.14
CA LYS A 242 -13.00 6.04 6.22
C LYS A 242 -12.32 6.46 7.52
N ASN A 243 -11.81 7.69 7.62
CA ASN A 243 -11.26 8.20 8.88
C ASN A 243 -12.26 8.08 10.01
N ILE A 244 -11.77 7.76 11.20
CA ILE A 244 -12.57 7.92 12.41
C ILE A 244 -12.92 9.41 12.60
N THR A 245 -14.06 9.68 13.24
CA THR A 245 -14.52 11.04 13.53
C THR A 245 -13.69 11.70 14.63
N GLU A 246 -13.86 13.01 14.82
CA GLU A 246 -13.28 13.71 15.97
C GLU A 246 -13.87 13.20 17.29
N GLU A 247 -15.15 12.83 17.30
CA GLU A 247 -15.82 12.26 18.46
C GLU A 247 -15.20 10.90 18.83
N ASP A 248 -15.00 10.01 17.87
CA ASP A 248 -14.33 8.73 18.10
C ASP A 248 -12.88 8.91 18.57
N MET A 249 -12.19 9.93 18.06
CA MET A 249 -10.84 10.24 18.52
C MET A 249 -10.84 10.68 19.98
N ARG A 250 -11.84 11.47 20.42
CA ARG A 250 -12.02 11.84 21.84
C ARG A 250 -12.31 10.61 22.71
N LEU A 251 -13.11 9.65 22.22
CA LEU A 251 -13.33 8.38 22.92
C LEU A 251 -12.02 7.61 23.12
N ILE A 252 -11.17 7.54 22.11
CA ILE A 252 -9.85 6.89 22.18
C ILE A 252 -8.97 7.58 23.23
N LEU A 253 -8.88 8.90 23.19
CA LEU A 253 -8.03 9.68 24.09
C LEU A 253 -8.49 9.63 25.54
N ASN A 254 -9.80 9.47 25.79
CA ASN A 254 -10.40 9.38 27.12
C ASN A 254 -10.48 7.96 27.68
N GLU A 255 -10.15 6.91 26.88
CA GLU A 255 -10.20 5.53 27.36
C GLU A 255 -9.02 5.23 28.30
N LYS A 256 -9.34 5.11 29.59
CA LYS A 256 -8.33 4.95 30.67
C LYS A 256 -7.51 3.67 30.56
N LYS A 257 -8.03 2.64 29.90
CA LYS A 257 -7.36 1.34 29.73
C LYS A 257 -6.49 1.30 28.47
N LEU A 258 -6.47 2.36 27.65
CA LEU A 258 -5.77 2.44 26.38
C LEU A 258 -4.71 3.53 26.41
N THR A 259 -3.49 3.19 26.02
CA THR A 259 -2.44 4.17 25.76
C THR A 259 -2.35 4.44 24.26
N TYR A 260 -2.73 5.64 23.83
CA TYR A 260 -2.55 6.08 22.45
C TYR A 260 -1.14 6.64 22.26
N LEU A 261 -0.40 6.08 21.30
CA LEU A 261 1.01 6.40 21.05
C LEU A 261 1.25 7.37 19.88
N GLY A 262 0.18 7.71 19.11
CA GLY A 262 0.39 8.41 17.85
C GLY A 262 1.17 7.57 16.83
N LYS A 263 1.93 8.23 15.98
CA LYS A 263 2.83 7.57 15.01
C LYS A 263 4.07 7.02 15.71
N ILE A 264 4.37 5.76 15.48
CA ILE A 264 5.56 5.10 16.03
C ILE A 264 6.51 4.64 14.92
N ASP A 265 7.77 4.48 15.26
CA ASP A 265 8.75 3.76 14.42
C ASP A 265 8.60 2.26 14.67
N VAL A 266 7.83 1.60 13.79
CA VAL A 266 7.49 0.17 13.91
C VAL A 266 8.76 -0.70 13.95
N GLU A 267 9.79 -0.35 13.19
CA GLU A 267 11.04 -1.10 13.09
C GLU A 267 11.78 -1.13 14.45
N LYS A 268 11.70 -0.05 15.22
CA LYS A 268 12.39 0.08 16.51
C LYS A 268 11.54 -0.33 17.71
N GLU A 269 10.23 -0.07 17.64
CA GLU A 269 9.39 -0.14 18.84
C GLU A 269 8.55 -1.40 18.97
N LEU A 270 8.33 -2.14 17.86
CA LEU A 270 7.41 -3.27 17.87
C LEU A 270 7.84 -4.38 18.85
N SER A 271 9.15 -4.57 19.04
CA SER A 271 9.69 -5.59 19.97
C SER A 271 9.35 -5.35 21.45
N ARG A 272 8.85 -4.15 21.82
CA ARG A 272 8.43 -3.81 23.19
C ARG A 272 7.09 -4.42 23.60
N PHE A 273 6.34 -5.00 22.65
CA PHE A 273 5.00 -5.55 22.85
C PHE A 273 5.02 -7.08 22.86
N ASP A 274 3.93 -7.69 23.34
CA ASP A 274 3.76 -9.13 23.42
C ASP A 274 2.80 -9.67 22.36
N ILE A 275 1.71 -8.94 22.13
CA ILE A 275 0.61 -9.35 21.28
C ILE A 275 0.33 -8.24 20.28
N SER A 276 0.24 -8.59 19.00
CA SER A 276 -0.18 -7.71 17.92
C SER A 276 -1.57 -8.10 17.44
N LEU A 277 -2.49 -7.12 17.41
CA LEU A 277 -3.83 -7.31 16.87
C LEU A 277 -3.93 -6.73 15.47
N VAL A 278 -4.49 -7.49 14.54
CA VAL A 278 -4.81 -7.06 13.17
C VAL A 278 -6.30 -7.25 12.96
N MET A 279 -7.07 -6.20 13.17
CA MET A 279 -8.54 -6.23 13.17
C MET A 279 -9.15 -5.63 11.89
N SER A 280 -8.36 -5.52 10.84
CA SER A 280 -8.81 -4.99 9.56
C SER A 280 -9.88 -5.86 8.92
N SER A 281 -10.93 -5.25 8.38
CA SER A 281 -11.97 -5.96 7.61
C SER A 281 -11.53 -6.28 6.17
N HIS A 282 -10.54 -5.55 5.64
CA HIS A 282 -9.99 -5.73 4.29
C HIS A 282 -8.50 -5.43 4.28
N GLU A 283 -7.73 -6.35 3.71
CA GLU A 283 -6.29 -6.18 3.45
C GLU A 283 -5.93 -6.87 2.14
N GLY A 284 -5.05 -6.25 1.36
CA GLY A 284 -4.38 -6.97 0.27
C GLY A 284 -3.42 -8.01 0.86
N PHE A 285 -2.50 -7.51 1.69
CA PHE A 285 -1.65 -8.30 2.58
C PHE A 285 -1.24 -7.40 3.77
N SER A 286 -1.44 -7.87 4.98
CA SER A 286 -1.14 -7.07 6.17
C SER A 286 0.37 -7.03 6.45
N ARG A 287 1.00 -5.88 6.17
CA ARG A 287 2.42 -5.67 6.43
C ARG A 287 2.73 -5.74 7.93
N ILE A 288 1.91 -5.11 8.76
CA ILE A 288 2.12 -5.14 10.22
C ILE A 288 2.03 -6.56 10.79
N LEU A 289 1.22 -7.43 10.20
CA LEU A 289 1.18 -8.84 10.60
C LEU A 289 2.53 -9.53 10.31
N LEU A 290 3.09 -9.29 9.13
CA LEU A 290 4.40 -9.85 8.75
C LEU A 290 5.52 -9.33 9.67
N GLU A 291 5.53 -8.03 9.94
CA GLU A 291 6.48 -7.36 10.83
C GLU A 291 6.37 -7.91 12.26
N SER A 292 5.14 -8.06 12.77
CA SER A 292 4.87 -8.61 14.10
C SER A 292 5.33 -10.07 14.25
N LEU A 293 5.05 -10.90 13.25
CA LEU A 293 5.50 -12.29 13.22
C LEU A 293 7.04 -12.38 13.17
N TYR A 294 7.69 -11.53 12.36
CA TYR A 294 9.15 -11.51 12.28
C TYR A 294 9.81 -11.12 13.60
N VAL A 295 9.24 -10.14 14.29
CA VAL A 295 9.71 -9.67 15.60
C VAL A 295 9.51 -10.72 16.69
N GLY A 296 8.55 -11.64 16.52
CA GLY A 296 8.23 -12.71 17.49
C GLY A 296 7.07 -12.36 18.41
N LEU A 297 6.15 -11.49 17.98
CA LEU A 297 4.93 -11.22 18.73
C LEU A 297 3.89 -12.33 18.50
N TYR A 298 3.07 -12.58 19.52
CA TYR A 298 1.85 -13.36 19.32
C TYR A 298 0.84 -12.55 18.51
N CYS A 299 0.40 -13.08 17.36
CA CYS A 299 -0.46 -12.34 16.43
C CYS A 299 -1.88 -12.88 16.44
N ILE A 300 -2.85 -12.01 16.64
CA ILE A 300 -4.28 -12.30 16.52
C ILE A 300 -4.84 -11.45 15.38
N ALA A 301 -5.41 -12.07 14.38
CA ALA A 301 -5.96 -11.40 13.22
C ALA A 301 -7.38 -11.86 12.90
N TYR A 302 -8.20 -10.96 12.35
CA TYR A 302 -9.46 -11.37 11.73
C TYR A 302 -9.17 -12.23 10.50
N LYS A 303 -9.98 -13.25 10.34
CA LYS A 303 -9.99 -14.03 9.10
C LYS A 303 -10.64 -13.18 8.01
N ILE A 304 -9.83 -12.62 7.12
CA ILE A 304 -10.27 -11.90 5.94
C ILE A 304 -10.21 -12.82 4.73
N GLN A 305 -11.22 -12.68 3.87
CA GLN A 305 -11.36 -13.50 2.65
C GLN A 305 -10.42 -12.98 1.55
#